data_de272befcfb96788bac770e993d09224
#
_entry.id   de272befcfb96788bac770e993d09224
#
_cell.length_a   1.000
_cell.length_b   1.000
_cell.length_c   1.000
_cell.angle_alpha   90.00
_cell.angle_beta   90.00
_cell.angle_gamma   90.00
#
_symmetry.space_group_name_H-M   'P 1'
#
loop_
_entity.id
_entity.type
_entity.pdbx_description
1 polymer ?
#
loop_
_entity_poly.entity_id
_entity_poly.type
_entity_poly.pdbx_seq_one_letter_code
_entity_poly.pdbx_strand_id
1 'polypeptide(L)'
;MQALKAKHIEQVTLFESWSLDRKWGEFHRNHYDWWAFPIDQPSSFRFKYTLTEEALAELQKDSEFIGSLQNAAKLLFLSWGWDVQKRDFIDDPEPDQAWADWPIRLAKCNRSLKLFELNELVESTVIYSTWLFNRGESFSYNGRDLYPEIIEPLP
;
A
#
# COMPACT_ATOMS: atom_id res chain seq x y z
N MET A 1 17.05 7.53 -6.14
CA MET A 1 15.89 8.28 -5.64
C MET A 1 15.02 8.87 -6.76
N GLN A 2 15.55 9.66 -7.66
CA GLN A 2 14.80 10.23 -8.82
C GLN A 2 14.09 9.13 -9.64
N ALA A 3 14.77 8.02 -9.90
CA ALA A 3 14.19 6.89 -10.63
C ALA A 3 13.04 6.23 -9.86
N LEU A 4 13.13 6.13 -8.53
CA LEU A 4 12.07 5.61 -7.67
C LEU A 4 10.85 6.54 -7.72
N LYS A 5 11.04 7.84 -7.55
CA LYS A 5 9.96 8.83 -7.61
C LYS A 5 9.25 8.79 -8.96
N ALA A 6 10.00 8.78 -10.06
CA ALA A 6 9.42 8.72 -11.41
C ALA A 6 8.60 7.43 -11.60
N LYS A 7 9.13 6.30 -11.18
CA LYS A 7 8.45 5.00 -11.25
C LYS A 7 7.17 4.97 -10.40
N HIS A 8 7.23 5.55 -9.21
CA HIS A 8 6.08 5.69 -8.32
C HIS A 8 4.97 6.53 -8.96
N ILE A 9 5.30 7.70 -9.48
CA ILE A 9 4.32 8.60 -10.11
C ILE A 9 3.69 7.95 -11.35
N GLU A 10 4.47 7.27 -12.18
CA GLU A 10 3.98 6.48 -13.31
C GLU A 10 2.95 5.44 -12.84
N GLN A 11 3.26 4.72 -11.77
CA GLN A 11 2.36 3.70 -11.22
C GLN A 11 1.07 4.30 -10.67
N VAL A 12 1.14 5.42 -9.98
CA VAL A 12 -0.05 6.10 -9.46
C VAL A 12 -0.95 6.58 -10.60
N THR A 13 -0.37 7.05 -11.70
CA THR A 13 -1.11 7.40 -12.91
C THR A 13 -1.88 6.19 -13.46
N LEU A 14 -1.25 5.00 -13.45
CA LEU A 14 -1.95 3.75 -13.80
C LEU A 14 -3.08 3.43 -12.82
N PHE A 15 -2.85 3.58 -11.52
CA PHE A 15 -3.88 3.38 -10.50
C PHE A 15 -5.10 4.28 -10.74
N GLU A 16 -4.85 5.55 -11.04
CA GLU A 16 -5.91 6.51 -11.34
C GLU A 16 -6.70 6.09 -12.58
N SER A 17 -6.01 5.67 -13.63
CA SER A 17 -6.63 5.18 -14.87
C SER A 17 -7.48 3.94 -14.61
N TRP A 18 -6.95 2.95 -13.89
CA TRP A 18 -7.69 1.73 -13.55
C TRP A 18 -8.92 2.03 -12.71
N SER A 19 -8.79 2.92 -11.73
CA SER A 19 -9.91 3.33 -10.88
C SER A 19 -10.99 4.04 -11.68
N LEU A 20 -10.61 4.99 -12.54
CA LEU A 20 -11.53 5.75 -13.38
C LEU A 20 -12.31 4.84 -14.33
N ASP A 21 -11.63 3.85 -14.91
CA ASP A 21 -12.19 2.87 -15.82
C ASP A 21 -12.84 1.68 -15.09
N ARG A 22 -12.84 1.68 -13.77
CA ARG A 22 -13.39 0.63 -12.90
C ARG A 22 -12.77 -0.74 -13.17
N LYS A 23 -11.49 -0.76 -13.49
CA LYS A 23 -10.70 -1.98 -13.78
C LYS A 23 -9.99 -2.48 -12.51
N TRP A 24 -10.75 -2.83 -11.49
CA TRP A 24 -10.23 -3.25 -10.19
C TRP A 24 -9.34 -4.49 -10.29
N GLY A 25 -9.64 -5.41 -11.21
CA GLY A 25 -8.82 -6.59 -11.47
C GLY A 25 -7.37 -6.27 -11.85
N GLU A 26 -7.11 -5.10 -12.45
CA GLU A 26 -5.74 -4.68 -12.77
C GLU A 26 -4.89 -4.48 -11.51
N PHE A 27 -5.50 -3.98 -10.42
CA PHE A 27 -4.84 -3.87 -9.12
C PHE A 27 -4.40 -5.24 -8.59
N HIS A 28 -5.10 -6.30 -8.94
CA HIS A 28 -4.87 -7.64 -8.40
C HIS A 28 -3.93 -8.47 -9.29
N ARG A 29 -3.84 -8.18 -10.58
CA ARG A 29 -3.02 -8.91 -11.54
C ARG A 29 -1.62 -8.35 -11.72
N ASN A 30 -1.43 -7.04 -11.53
CA ASN A 30 -0.16 -6.37 -11.75
C ASN A 30 0.73 -6.42 -10.52
N HIS A 31 2.04 -6.33 -10.74
CA HIS A 31 3.06 -6.35 -9.69
C HIS A 31 3.74 -4.98 -9.62
N TYR A 32 3.51 -4.24 -8.53
CA TYR A 32 3.93 -2.85 -8.41
C TYR A 32 4.39 -2.47 -7.00
N ASP A 33 4.36 -3.41 -6.06
CA ASP A 33 4.53 -3.14 -4.62
C ASP A 33 5.81 -2.36 -4.30
N TRP A 34 6.90 -2.66 -5.04
CA TRP A 34 8.24 -2.14 -4.79
C TRP A 34 8.36 -0.63 -5.00
N TRP A 35 7.66 -0.07 -5.97
CA TRP A 35 7.69 1.36 -6.28
C TRP A 35 6.41 2.08 -5.93
N ALA A 36 5.29 1.39 -5.85
CA ALA A 36 4.05 2.00 -5.37
C ALA A 36 4.12 2.30 -3.87
N PHE A 37 4.71 1.37 -3.10
CA PHE A 37 4.84 1.46 -1.64
C PHE A 37 6.28 1.12 -1.23
N PRO A 38 7.24 2.04 -1.49
CA PRO A 38 8.63 1.77 -1.19
C PRO A 38 8.88 1.68 0.32
N ILE A 39 9.73 0.73 0.69
CA ILE A 39 10.09 0.47 2.08
C ILE A 39 11.60 0.39 2.25
N ASP A 40 12.04 0.37 3.50
CA ASP A 40 13.44 0.33 3.92
C ASP A 40 14.04 -1.09 3.97
N GLN A 41 13.37 -2.05 3.36
CA GLN A 41 13.79 -3.46 3.34
C GLN A 41 14.04 -3.92 1.89
N PRO A 42 15.04 -4.80 1.68
CA PRO A 42 15.29 -5.36 0.35
C PRO A 42 14.13 -6.24 -0.12
N SER A 43 14.01 -6.38 -1.43
CA SER A 43 12.97 -7.16 -2.08
C SER A 43 13.56 -8.14 -3.09
N SER A 44 12.71 -8.74 -3.93
CA SER A 44 13.15 -9.54 -5.09
C SER A 44 13.99 -8.73 -6.09
N PHE A 45 13.88 -7.40 -6.09
CA PHE A 45 14.77 -6.48 -6.81
C PHE A 45 16.01 -6.09 -5.99
N ARG A 46 16.30 -6.81 -4.90
CA ARG A 46 17.38 -6.53 -3.94
C ARG A 46 17.21 -5.11 -3.36
N PHE A 47 18.16 -4.22 -3.60
CA PHE A 47 18.15 -2.86 -3.04
C PHE A 47 17.69 -1.78 -4.04
N LYS A 48 17.32 -2.16 -5.25
CA LYS A 48 17.02 -1.20 -6.34
C LYS A 48 15.95 -0.17 -5.97
N TYR A 49 14.92 -0.59 -5.24
CA TYR A 49 13.80 0.28 -4.84
C TYR A 49 13.72 0.45 -3.32
N THR A 50 14.77 0.04 -2.60
CA THR A 50 14.83 0.16 -1.14
C THR A 50 15.11 1.61 -0.74
N LEU A 51 14.33 2.12 0.22
CA LEU A 51 14.57 3.43 0.79
C LEU A 51 15.81 3.40 1.68
N THR A 52 16.80 4.22 1.34
CA THR A 52 17.87 4.57 2.27
C THR A 52 17.38 5.65 3.23
N GLU A 53 18.11 5.86 4.33
CA GLU A 53 17.78 6.94 5.28
C GLU A 53 17.77 8.31 4.60
N GLU A 54 18.72 8.55 3.69
CA GLU A 54 18.83 9.80 2.94
C GLU A 54 17.64 9.98 1.99
N ALA A 55 17.29 8.93 1.24
CA ALA A 55 16.15 8.96 0.31
C ALA A 55 14.84 9.18 1.06
N LEU A 56 14.65 8.52 2.20
CA LEU A 56 13.47 8.71 3.03
C LEU A 56 13.38 10.15 3.53
N ALA A 57 14.48 10.70 4.07
CA ALA A 57 14.51 12.07 4.57
C ALA A 57 14.20 13.12 3.49
N GLU A 58 14.64 12.89 2.26
CA GLU A 58 14.35 13.78 1.13
C GLU A 58 12.88 13.66 0.69
N LEU A 59 12.38 12.44 0.53
CA LEU A 59 11.01 12.21 0.09
C LEU A 59 9.97 12.64 1.13
N GLN A 60 10.29 12.58 2.42
CA GLN A 60 9.43 13.12 3.48
C GLN A 60 9.17 14.62 3.34
N LYS A 61 10.09 15.35 2.71
CA LYS A 61 9.96 16.80 2.45
C LYS A 61 9.32 17.12 1.10
N ASP A 62 9.11 16.10 0.28
CA ASP A 62 8.56 16.25 -1.07
C ASP A 62 7.04 16.12 -1.03
N SER A 63 6.35 17.26 -1.03
CA SER A 63 4.88 17.29 -0.93
C SER A 63 4.19 16.61 -2.11
N GLU A 64 4.78 16.62 -3.30
CA GLU A 64 4.25 15.91 -4.46
C GLU A 64 4.30 14.40 -4.24
N PHE A 65 5.43 13.88 -3.77
CA PHE A 65 5.57 12.47 -3.47
C PHE A 65 4.62 12.03 -2.34
N ILE A 66 4.53 12.80 -1.26
CA ILE A 66 3.62 12.50 -0.14
C ILE A 66 2.17 12.45 -0.62
N GLY A 67 1.73 13.44 -1.40
CA GLY A 67 0.38 13.44 -1.97
C GLY A 67 0.13 12.25 -2.89
N SER A 68 1.13 11.88 -3.69
CA SER A 68 1.07 10.72 -4.56
C SER A 68 0.98 9.41 -3.78
N LEU A 69 1.76 9.26 -2.70
CA LEU A 69 1.72 8.08 -1.83
C LEU A 69 0.37 7.93 -1.12
N GLN A 70 -0.19 9.03 -0.63
CA GLN A 70 -1.53 9.04 -0.03
C GLN A 70 -2.59 8.58 -1.04
N ASN A 71 -2.51 9.07 -2.27
CA ASN A 71 -3.41 8.68 -3.34
C ASN A 71 -3.22 7.21 -3.75
N ALA A 72 -1.99 6.73 -3.80
CA ALA A 72 -1.69 5.32 -4.07
C ALA A 72 -2.36 4.40 -3.02
N ALA A 73 -2.22 4.73 -1.75
CA ALA A 73 -2.85 3.97 -0.66
C ALA A 73 -4.38 4.01 -0.78
N LYS A 74 -4.96 5.20 -1.00
CA LYS A 74 -6.39 5.37 -1.19
C LYS A 74 -6.93 4.48 -2.30
N LEU A 75 -6.29 4.47 -3.46
CA LEU A 75 -6.72 3.72 -4.63
C LEU A 75 -6.53 2.21 -4.44
N LEU A 76 -5.44 1.78 -3.81
CA LEU A 76 -5.23 0.38 -3.48
C LEU A 76 -6.36 -0.15 -2.58
N PHE A 77 -6.66 0.54 -1.49
CA PHE A 77 -7.72 0.12 -0.57
C PHE A 77 -9.11 0.20 -1.22
N LEU A 78 -9.32 1.17 -2.09
CA LEU A 78 -10.55 1.25 -2.89
C LEU A 78 -10.71 0.01 -3.78
N SER A 79 -9.62 -0.54 -4.33
CA SER A 79 -9.66 -1.79 -5.09
C SER A 79 -10.08 -3.01 -4.25
N TRP A 80 -10.02 -2.90 -2.93
CA TRP A 80 -10.51 -3.90 -1.98
C TRP A 80 -11.87 -3.55 -1.37
N GLY A 81 -12.50 -2.47 -1.84
CA GLY A 81 -13.80 -2.04 -1.34
C GLY A 81 -13.75 -1.26 -0.03
N TRP A 82 -12.59 -0.70 0.32
CA TRP A 82 -12.37 0.03 1.56
C TRP A 82 -12.05 1.50 1.30
N ASP A 83 -12.79 2.39 1.98
CA ASP A 83 -12.46 3.82 2.02
C ASP A 83 -11.49 4.06 3.16
N VAL A 84 -10.22 4.25 2.81
CA VAL A 84 -9.15 4.39 3.81
C VAL A 84 -9.29 5.67 4.63
N GLN A 85 -9.90 6.73 4.09
CA GLN A 85 -10.11 7.99 4.78
C GLN A 85 -11.29 7.93 5.76
N LYS A 86 -12.38 7.28 5.36
CA LYS A 86 -13.56 7.06 6.22
C LYS A 86 -13.39 5.89 7.19
N ARG A 87 -12.36 5.06 6.99
CA ARG A 87 -12.10 3.85 7.79
C ARG A 87 -13.28 2.88 7.80
N ASP A 88 -13.92 2.71 6.65
CA ASP A 88 -15.09 1.87 6.48
C ASP A 88 -15.20 1.33 5.04
N PHE A 89 -16.04 0.34 4.85
CA PHE A 89 -16.34 -0.18 3.51
C PHE A 89 -17.08 0.85 2.68
N ILE A 90 -16.85 0.81 1.36
CA ILE A 90 -17.63 1.60 0.42
C ILE A 90 -19.02 0.99 0.24
N ASP A 91 -19.98 1.80 -0.22
CA ASP A 91 -21.29 1.32 -0.60
C ASP A 91 -21.23 0.62 -1.97
N ASP A 92 -21.97 -0.47 -2.11
CA ASP A 92 -22.14 -1.21 -3.37
C ASP A 92 -20.83 -1.50 -4.14
N PRO A 93 -19.84 -2.19 -3.53
CA PRO A 93 -18.61 -2.53 -4.24
C PRO A 93 -18.88 -3.47 -5.41
N GLU A 94 -18.09 -3.34 -6.47
CA GLU A 94 -18.14 -4.27 -7.59
C GLU A 94 -17.60 -5.65 -7.21
N PRO A 95 -17.95 -6.73 -7.93
CA PRO A 95 -17.54 -8.10 -7.56
C PRO A 95 -16.02 -8.30 -7.46
N ASP A 96 -15.25 -7.61 -8.29
CA ASP A 96 -13.78 -7.66 -8.28
C ASP A 96 -13.14 -6.59 -7.39
N GLN A 97 -13.95 -5.77 -6.74
CA GLN A 97 -13.54 -4.74 -5.78
C GLN A 97 -13.59 -5.32 -4.36
N ALA A 98 -12.72 -6.28 -4.09
CA ALA A 98 -12.67 -7.04 -2.86
C ALA A 98 -11.25 -7.49 -2.54
N TRP A 99 -11.04 -7.96 -1.31
CA TRP A 99 -9.77 -8.56 -0.91
C TRP A 99 -9.37 -9.70 -1.84
N ALA A 100 -8.12 -9.70 -2.28
CA ALA A 100 -7.61 -10.60 -3.30
C ALA A 100 -6.35 -11.38 -2.84
N ASP A 101 -6.25 -11.68 -1.54
CA ASP A 101 -5.18 -12.49 -0.95
C ASP A 101 -3.76 -11.94 -1.19
N TRP A 102 -3.58 -10.63 -0.99
CA TRP A 102 -2.30 -9.97 -1.10
C TRP A 102 -1.77 -9.43 0.24
N PRO A 103 -1.51 -10.29 1.25
CA PRO A 103 -1.04 -9.81 2.56
C PRO A 103 0.30 -9.09 2.48
N ILE A 104 1.20 -9.47 1.58
CA ILE A 104 2.48 -8.79 1.37
C ILE A 104 2.28 -7.36 0.86
N ARG A 105 1.31 -7.15 -0.02
CA ARG A 105 0.99 -5.83 -0.58
C ARG A 105 0.43 -4.91 0.51
N LEU A 106 -0.48 -5.44 1.32
CA LEU A 106 -1.02 -4.74 2.47
C LEU A 106 0.07 -4.38 3.48
N ALA A 107 0.96 -5.31 3.80
CA ALA A 107 2.07 -5.08 4.72
C ALA A 107 3.04 -4.00 4.21
N LYS A 108 3.38 -4.03 2.93
CA LYS A 108 4.25 -3.01 2.31
C LYS A 108 3.60 -1.63 2.30
N CYS A 109 2.32 -1.55 1.95
CA CYS A 109 1.58 -0.30 2.01
C CYS A 109 1.60 0.27 3.44
N ASN A 110 1.22 -0.54 4.43
CA ASN A 110 1.24 -0.14 5.84
C ASN A 110 2.63 0.33 6.28
N ARG A 111 3.70 -0.43 5.97
CA ARG A 111 5.06 -0.05 6.34
C ARG A 111 5.51 1.25 5.68
N SER A 112 5.20 1.41 4.40
CA SER A 112 5.49 2.64 3.67
C SER A 112 4.80 3.84 4.34
N LEU A 113 3.52 3.72 4.66
CA LEU A 113 2.77 4.78 5.35
C LEU A 113 3.38 5.12 6.72
N LYS A 114 3.85 4.11 7.48
CA LYS A 114 4.54 4.31 8.76
C LYS A 114 5.85 5.09 8.58
N LEU A 115 6.67 4.71 7.60
CA LEU A 115 7.95 5.38 7.31
C LEU A 115 7.74 6.85 6.94
N PHE A 116 6.66 7.17 6.27
CA PHE A 116 6.31 8.55 5.90
C PHE A 116 5.42 9.25 6.93
N GLU A 117 5.22 8.65 8.10
CA GLU A 117 4.46 9.21 9.23
C GLU A 117 3.03 9.63 8.90
N LEU A 118 2.40 8.92 7.97
CA LEU A 118 1.02 9.15 7.55
C LEU A 118 0.05 8.40 8.49
N ASN A 119 0.05 8.80 9.75
CA ASN A 119 -0.52 8.04 10.87
C ASN A 119 -2.03 7.77 10.75
N GLU A 120 -2.81 8.71 10.20
CA GLU A 120 -4.25 8.50 10.01
C GLU A 120 -4.52 7.37 9.01
N LEU A 121 -3.73 7.29 7.94
CA LEU A 121 -3.83 6.20 6.98
C LEU A 121 -3.32 4.89 7.58
N VAL A 122 -2.25 4.93 8.38
CA VAL A 122 -1.75 3.75 9.11
C VAL A 122 -2.87 3.15 9.98
N GLU A 123 -3.56 3.97 10.76
CA GLU A 123 -4.66 3.49 11.59
C GLU A 123 -5.76 2.83 10.77
N SER A 124 -6.12 3.40 9.64
CA SER A 124 -7.11 2.82 8.73
C SER A 124 -6.68 1.46 8.19
N THR A 125 -5.40 1.32 7.81
CA THR A 125 -4.86 0.04 7.35
C THR A 125 -4.88 -1.02 8.44
N VAL A 126 -4.63 -0.64 9.69
CA VAL A 126 -4.69 -1.55 10.84
C VAL A 126 -6.13 -2.01 11.10
N ILE A 127 -7.10 -1.10 11.02
CA ILE A 127 -8.52 -1.45 11.18
C ILE A 127 -8.94 -2.48 10.13
N TYR A 128 -8.61 -2.24 8.86
CA TYR A 128 -8.90 -3.16 7.76
C TYR A 128 -8.22 -4.52 7.95
N SER A 129 -6.94 -4.52 8.33
CA SER A 129 -6.18 -5.74 8.59
C SER A 129 -6.76 -6.55 9.73
N THR A 130 -7.21 -5.90 10.80
CA THR A 130 -7.86 -6.54 11.94
C THR A 130 -9.17 -7.18 11.53
N TRP A 131 -9.94 -6.51 10.67
CA TRP A 131 -11.17 -7.09 10.12
C TRP A 131 -10.88 -8.35 9.29
N LEU A 132 -9.85 -8.31 8.42
CA LEU A 132 -9.42 -9.48 7.65
C LEU A 132 -8.99 -10.62 8.57
N PHE A 133 -8.18 -10.32 9.58
CA PHE A 133 -7.70 -11.31 10.55
C PHE A 133 -8.87 -11.98 11.29
N ASN A 134 -9.83 -11.21 11.78
CA ASN A 134 -11.00 -11.72 12.49
C ASN A 134 -11.92 -12.55 11.61
N ARG A 135 -11.88 -12.33 10.30
CA ARG A 135 -12.60 -13.10 9.30
C ARG A 135 -11.88 -14.39 8.90
N GLY A 136 -10.67 -14.63 9.41
CA GLY A 136 -9.89 -15.84 9.13
C GLY A 136 -9.00 -15.76 7.90
N GLU A 137 -8.77 -14.58 7.34
CA GLU A 137 -7.85 -14.41 6.22
C GLU A 137 -6.40 -14.67 6.63
N SER A 138 -5.63 -15.29 5.75
CA SER A 138 -4.23 -15.60 6.01
C SER A 138 -3.33 -14.39 5.77
N PHE A 139 -2.39 -14.19 6.70
CA PHE A 139 -1.30 -13.22 6.57
C PHE A 139 0.06 -13.90 6.38
N SER A 140 0.06 -15.18 6.04
CA SER A 140 1.29 -15.94 5.80
C SER A 140 1.87 -15.59 4.42
N TYR A 141 3.16 -15.30 4.40
CA TYR A 141 3.90 -15.03 3.17
C TYR A 141 5.35 -15.51 3.30
N ASN A 142 5.75 -16.46 2.46
CA ASN A 142 7.10 -17.05 2.49
C ASN A 142 7.52 -17.52 3.90
N GLY A 143 6.61 -18.19 4.61
CA GLY A 143 6.87 -18.72 5.95
C GLY A 143 6.87 -17.67 7.07
N ARG A 144 6.50 -16.43 6.78
CA ARG A 144 6.46 -15.31 7.72
C ARG A 144 5.01 -14.88 7.96
N ASP A 145 4.65 -14.62 9.21
CA ASP A 145 3.37 -14.04 9.57
C ASP A 145 3.49 -12.50 9.52
N LEU A 146 2.75 -11.90 8.60
CA LEU A 146 2.80 -10.45 8.37
C LEU A 146 1.86 -9.66 9.30
N TYR A 147 0.91 -10.31 9.97
CA TYR A 147 -0.07 -9.60 10.78
C TYR A 147 0.56 -8.78 11.92
N PRO A 148 1.48 -9.32 12.73
CA PRO A 148 2.18 -8.53 13.75
C PRO A 148 2.94 -7.35 13.17
N GLU A 149 3.56 -7.51 12.00
CA GLU A 149 4.29 -6.43 11.33
C GLU A 149 3.38 -5.25 10.93
N ILE A 150 2.10 -5.54 10.65
CA ILE A 150 1.11 -4.52 10.27
C ILE A 150 0.60 -3.78 11.51
N ILE A 151 0.19 -4.51 12.56
CA ILE A 151 -0.48 -3.91 13.72
C ILE A 151 0.48 -3.26 14.71
N GLU A 152 1.74 -3.68 14.75
CA GLU A 152 2.74 -3.10 15.64
C GLU A 152 3.39 -1.86 15.04
N PRO A 153 3.82 -0.88 15.88
CA PRO A 153 4.59 0.25 15.38
C PRO A 153 5.95 -0.21 14.84
N LEU A 154 6.62 0.64 14.06
CA LEU A 154 7.99 0.38 13.64
C LEU A 154 8.91 0.28 14.86
N PRO A 155 9.90 -0.65 14.83
CA PRO A 155 10.86 -0.80 15.93
C PRO A 155 11.76 0.42 16.10
#